data_3c1eee740447ba028fb536f2ff44c261
#
_entry.id   3c1eee740447ba028fb536f2ff44c261
#
_cell.length_a   1.000
_cell.length_b   1.000
_cell.length_c   1.000
_cell.angle_alpha   90.00
_cell.angle_beta   90.00
_cell.angle_gamma   90.00
#
_symmetry.space_group_name_H-M   'P 1'
#
loop_
_entity.id
_entity.type
_entity.pdbx_description
1 polymer ?
#
loop_
_entity_poly.entity_id
_entity_poly.type
_entity_poly.pdbx_seq_one_letter_code
_entity_poly.pdbx_strand_id
1 'polypeptide(L)'
;MQKYYDVMIIEFSVKNYRSIRDLQTISFKATGLKSPAGSEIDSNNIVKSDGVSLLKTVGLYGANASGKSNMLMALSYFAHAVRTLAIDSRGVRPLYDPFLFETSNEGCFFQIVLLLNGKKYRYGFVVNKSDNVPGKNSSNDVKIESEWLYGNVDKNMKRLFLRVGNEVKENNLPTSEGMIIPTKLPYPHTLFLVHAAAFDAKGIPEQIVSYLKYRIIGNIVYKEIFRGVSINIIKTCWRN
;
A
#
# COMPACT_ATOMS: atom_id res chain seq x y z
N MET A 1 7.03 19.83 -16.34
CA MET A 1 5.58 19.76 -16.08
C MET A 1 5.30 18.36 -15.54
N GLN A 2 5.03 18.21 -14.23
CA GLN A 2 4.82 16.92 -13.58
C GLN A 2 3.47 16.37 -14.06
N LYS A 3 3.46 15.23 -14.77
CA LYS A 3 2.23 14.55 -15.18
C LYS A 3 1.52 14.05 -13.93
N TYR A 4 0.42 14.65 -13.56
CA TYR A 4 -0.45 14.15 -12.51
C TYR A 4 -1.26 12.97 -13.08
N TYR A 5 -0.95 11.77 -12.62
CA TYR A 5 -1.75 10.60 -12.93
C TYR A 5 -3.04 10.65 -12.12
N ASP A 6 -4.16 10.27 -12.76
CA ASP A 6 -5.43 10.07 -12.06
C ASP A 6 -5.36 8.73 -11.30
N VAL A 7 -4.95 8.79 -10.04
CA VAL A 7 -4.79 7.61 -9.18
C VAL A 7 -5.67 7.73 -7.96
N MET A 8 -6.37 6.65 -7.62
CA MET A 8 -7.27 6.55 -6.46
C MET A 8 -6.99 5.28 -5.67
N ILE A 9 -7.04 5.36 -4.35
CA ILE A 9 -7.05 4.16 -3.51
C ILE A 9 -8.46 3.55 -3.55
N ILE A 10 -8.54 2.26 -3.86
CA ILE A 10 -9.75 1.46 -3.77
C ILE A 10 -9.83 0.77 -2.42
N GLU A 11 -8.73 0.11 -2.00
CA GLU A 11 -8.66 -0.67 -0.76
C GLU A 11 -7.23 -0.65 -0.21
N PHE A 12 -7.11 -0.72 1.12
CA PHE A 12 -5.85 -1.04 1.79
C PHE A 12 -6.09 -2.14 2.80
N SER A 13 -5.27 -3.17 2.76
CA SER A 13 -5.40 -4.35 3.62
C SER A 13 -4.11 -4.61 4.39
N VAL A 14 -4.26 -5.05 5.64
CA VAL A 14 -3.15 -5.43 6.52
C VAL A 14 -3.54 -6.67 7.35
N LYS A 15 -2.57 -7.57 7.61
CA LYS A 15 -2.71 -8.73 8.48
C LYS A 15 -1.42 -8.91 9.29
N ASN A 16 -1.56 -9.47 10.48
CA ASN A 16 -0.47 -9.77 11.40
C ASN A 16 0.44 -8.55 11.65
N TYR A 17 -0.16 -7.44 12.10
CA TYR A 17 0.59 -6.22 12.36
C TYR A 17 0.09 -5.54 13.64
N ARG A 18 0.98 -5.41 14.65
CA ARG A 18 0.68 -4.81 15.96
C ARG A 18 -0.54 -5.47 16.63
N SER A 19 -1.63 -4.71 16.84
CA SER A 19 -2.88 -5.24 17.40
C SER A 19 -3.80 -5.89 16.36
N ILE A 20 -3.41 -5.93 15.11
CA ILE A 20 -4.19 -6.49 14.00
C ILE A 20 -3.71 -7.91 13.72
N ARG A 21 -4.47 -8.91 14.17
CA ARG A 21 -4.20 -10.32 13.92
C ARG A 21 -4.66 -10.75 12.54
N ASP A 22 -5.96 -10.68 12.32
CA ASP A 22 -6.60 -11.14 11.10
C ASP A 22 -6.62 -10.05 10.03
N LEU A 23 -6.87 -10.46 8.79
CA LEU A 23 -6.93 -9.52 7.66
C LEU A 23 -7.98 -8.44 7.90
N GLN A 24 -7.54 -7.19 7.94
CA GLN A 24 -8.39 -6.01 8.01
C GLN A 24 -8.23 -5.18 6.75
N THR A 25 -9.34 -4.65 6.26
CA THR A 25 -9.36 -3.86 5.02
C THR A 25 -10.13 -2.56 5.20
N ILE A 26 -9.51 -1.44 4.81
CA ILE A 26 -10.20 -0.18 4.59
C ILE A 26 -10.60 -0.12 3.12
N SER A 27 -11.89 0.07 2.87
CA SER A 27 -12.42 0.23 1.50
C SER A 27 -12.88 1.66 1.28
N PHE A 28 -12.46 2.22 0.15
CA PHE A 28 -12.91 3.53 -0.34
C PHE A 28 -14.03 3.41 -1.38
N LYS A 29 -14.59 2.21 -1.60
CA LYS A 29 -15.74 2.03 -2.46
C LYS A 29 -16.97 2.66 -1.84
N ALA A 30 -17.67 3.48 -2.62
CA ALA A 30 -18.96 4.01 -2.21
C ALA A 30 -19.99 2.86 -2.15
N THR A 31 -20.79 2.85 -1.08
CA THR A 31 -21.94 1.96 -0.95
C THR A 31 -23.13 2.52 -1.72
N GLY A 32 -24.19 1.75 -1.90
CA GLY A 32 -25.44 2.23 -2.51
C GLY A 32 -26.26 3.18 -1.62
N LEU A 33 -25.76 3.51 -0.42
CA LEU A 33 -26.43 4.46 0.49
C LEU A 33 -26.41 5.86 -0.12
N LYS A 34 -27.55 6.54 -0.04
CA LYS A 34 -27.71 7.91 -0.53
C LYS A 34 -27.81 8.86 0.65
N SER A 35 -27.21 10.03 0.50
CA SER A 35 -27.41 11.14 1.43
C SER A 35 -28.85 11.64 1.40
N PRO A 36 -29.31 12.37 2.44
CA PRO A 36 -30.63 12.99 2.46
C PRO A 36 -30.88 13.86 1.22
N ALA A 37 -32.13 13.90 0.77
CA ALA A 37 -32.53 14.72 -0.38
C ALA A 37 -32.13 16.18 -0.18
N GLY A 38 -31.58 16.82 -1.21
CA GLY A 38 -31.07 18.18 -1.17
C GLY A 38 -29.68 18.36 -0.56
N SER A 39 -29.01 17.27 -0.15
CA SER A 39 -27.66 17.30 0.36
C SER A 39 -26.65 17.17 -0.80
N GLU A 40 -25.58 17.95 -0.74
CA GLU A 40 -24.44 17.86 -1.69
C GLU A 40 -23.35 16.89 -1.24
N ILE A 41 -23.56 16.10 -0.17
CA ILE A 41 -22.56 15.22 0.42
C ILE A 41 -22.08 14.20 -0.60
N ASP A 42 -22.99 13.54 -1.33
CA ASP A 42 -22.63 12.51 -2.30
C ASP A 42 -21.88 13.11 -3.50
N SER A 43 -22.33 14.24 -4.03
CA SER A 43 -21.68 14.92 -5.17
C SER A 43 -20.28 15.41 -4.80
N ASN A 44 -20.08 15.84 -3.56
CA ASN A 44 -18.82 16.38 -3.07
C ASN A 44 -17.81 15.27 -2.64
N ASN A 45 -18.31 14.13 -2.17
CA ASN A 45 -17.45 13.06 -1.62
C ASN A 45 -17.27 11.86 -2.54
N ILE A 46 -18.11 11.66 -3.55
CA ILE A 46 -18.03 10.51 -4.46
C ILE A 46 -17.41 10.92 -5.78
N VAL A 47 -16.38 10.17 -6.20
CA VAL A 47 -15.79 10.24 -7.54
C VAL A 47 -16.18 8.98 -8.31
N LYS A 48 -16.68 9.15 -9.54
CA LYS A 48 -17.00 8.06 -10.46
C LYS A 48 -15.91 7.99 -11.51
N SER A 49 -15.26 6.85 -11.65
CA SER A 49 -14.26 6.58 -12.69
C SER A 49 -14.34 5.12 -13.10
N ASP A 50 -14.42 4.85 -14.39
CA ASP A 50 -14.38 3.51 -15.00
C ASP A 50 -15.30 2.47 -14.34
N GLY A 51 -16.53 2.88 -14.06
CA GLY A 51 -17.56 2.02 -13.46
C GLY A 51 -17.38 1.78 -11.95
N VAL A 52 -16.41 2.41 -11.31
CA VAL A 52 -16.21 2.36 -9.86
C VAL A 52 -16.56 3.71 -9.24
N SER A 53 -17.34 3.68 -8.16
CA SER A 53 -17.62 4.87 -7.34
C SER A 53 -16.76 4.82 -6.08
N LEU A 54 -15.92 5.84 -5.88
CA LEU A 54 -14.95 5.89 -4.78
C LEU A 54 -15.18 7.11 -3.90
N LEU A 55 -14.96 6.93 -2.59
CA LEU A 55 -15.06 7.99 -1.59
C LEU A 55 -13.76 8.78 -1.51
N LYS A 56 -13.85 10.10 -1.49
CA LYS A 56 -12.70 10.99 -1.22
C LYS A 56 -12.28 10.95 0.25
N THR A 57 -13.23 10.66 1.15
CA THR A 57 -13.00 10.66 2.60
C THR A 57 -13.66 9.45 3.24
N VAL A 58 -12.95 8.77 4.12
CA VAL A 58 -13.45 7.66 4.93
C VAL A 58 -13.13 7.93 6.38
N GLY A 59 -14.12 7.81 7.26
CA GLY A 59 -13.96 7.90 8.71
C GLY A 59 -13.83 6.52 9.35
N LEU A 60 -12.85 6.34 10.24
CA LEU A 60 -12.71 5.14 11.05
C LEU A 60 -13.22 5.41 12.46
N TYR A 61 -14.29 4.69 12.83
CA TYR A 61 -14.94 4.80 14.13
C TYR A 61 -14.73 3.52 14.95
N GLY A 62 -14.73 3.65 16.25
CA GLY A 62 -14.66 2.50 17.15
C GLY A 62 -14.13 2.89 18.53
N ALA A 63 -14.21 1.95 19.48
CA ALA A 63 -13.71 2.13 20.85
C ALA A 63 -12.22 2.45 20.88
N ASN A 64 -11.73 3.01 21.99
CA ASN A 64 -10.31 3.17 22.21
C ASN A 64 -9.63 1.79 22.20
N ALA A 65 -8.38 1.75 21.74
CA ALA A 65 -7.58 0.52 21.56
C ALA A 65 -8.13 -0.49 20.51
N SER A 66 -9.14 -0.15 19.69
CA SER A 66 -9.68 -1.05 18.64
C SER A 66 -8.79 -1.19 17.39
N GLY A 67 -7.57 -0.69 17.40
CA GLY A 67 -6.62 -0.85 16.28
C GLY A 67 -6.69 0.22 15.18
N LYS A 68 -7.58 1.24 15.28
CA LYS A 68 -7.71 2.30 14.27
C LYS A 68 -6.41 3.00 13.93
N SER A 69 -5.66 3.41 14.95
CA SER A 69 -4.36 4.08 14.79
C SER A 69 -3.32 3.13 14.16
N ASN A 70 -3.36 1.83 14.48
CA ASN A 70 -2.44 0.85 13.91
C ASN A 70 -2.73 0.63 12.41
N MET A 71 -4.00 0.69 11.99
CA MET A 71 -4.39 0.65 10.58
C MET A 71 -3.83 1.86 9.81
N LEU A 72 -3.94 3.07 10.38
CA LEU A 72 -3.38 4.29 9.77
C LEU A 72 -1.85 4.28 9.73
N MET A 73 -1.21 3.79 10.80
CA MET A 73 0.23 3.62 10.84
C MET A 73 0.71 2.61 9.81
N ALA A 74 -0.01 1.49 9.63
CA ALA A 74 0.27 0.50 8.60
C ALA A 74 0.28 1.14 7.20
N LEU A 75 -0.75 1.92 6.86
CA LEU A 75 -0.81 2.62 5.56
C LEU A 75 0.32 3.67 5.41
N SER A 76 0.61 4.41 6.47
CA SER A 76 1.69 5.42 6.48
C SER A 76 3.07 4.78 6.27
N TYR A 77 3.39 3.73 7.01
CA TYR A 77 4.66 3.02 6.87
C TYR A 77 4.77 2.26 5.54
N PHE A 78 3.66 1.70 5.04
CA PHE A 78 3.61 1.12 3.70
C PHE A 78 4.01 2.15 2.63
N ALA A 79 3.39 3.33 2.66
CA ALA A 79 3.74 4.40 1.73
C ALA A 79 5.17 4.92 1.94
N HIS A 80 5.66 4.93 3.19
CA HIS A 80 7.04 5.32 3.50
C HIS A 80 8.04 4.30 2.94
N ALA A 81 7.80 3.00 3.08
CA ALA A 81 8.67 1.96 2.53
C ALA A 81 8.81 2.06 1.00
N VAL A 82 7.70 2.36 0.31
CA VAL A 82 7.73 2.56 -1.16
C VAL A 82 8.44 3.85 -1.54
N ARG A 83 8.43 4.87 -0.69
CA ARG A 83 9.16 6.15 -0.93
C ARG A 83 10.65 6.06 -0.73
N THR A 84 11.09 5.21 0.19
CA THR A 84 12.49 5.10 0.56
C THR A 84 13.20 4.22 -0.47
N LEU A 85 14.04 4.83 -1.29
CA LEU A 85 14.92 4.10 -2.20
C LEU A 85 15.71 3.08 -1.38
N ALA A 86 15.62 1.86 -1.76
CA ALA A 86 15.95 0.59 -1.13
C ALA A 86 17.42 0.37 -0.67
N ILE A 87 18.17 1.40 -0.35
CA ILE A 87 19.54 1.29 0.15
C ILE A 87 19.57 0.91 1.64
N ASP A 88 18.48 1.22 2.35
CA ASP A 88 18.43 1.11 3.81
C ASP A 88 17.16 0.35 4.26
N SER A 89 17.32 -0.66 5.13
CA SER A 89 16.22 -1.41 5.74
C SER A 89 15.31 -0.55 6.64
N ARG A 90 15.75 0.67 7.04
CA ARG A 90 14.98 1.57 7.91
C ARG A 90 13.60 1.91 7.35
N GLY A 91 13.44 1.95 6.03
CA GLY A 91 12.14 2.20 5.39
C GLY A 91 11.14 1.06 5.57
N VAL A 92 11.62 -0.18 5.60
CA VAL A 92 10.79 -1.40 5.68
C VAL A 92 10.65 -1.92 7.10
N ARG A 93 11.64 -1.68 7.96
CA ARG A 93 11.68 -2.20 9.33
C ARG A 93 10.43 -1.87 10.17
N PRO A 94 9.84 -0.67 10.14
CA PRO A 94 8.63 -0.35 10.91
C PRO A 94 7.40 -1.18 10.52
N LEU A 95 7.46 -1.88 9.39
CA LEU A 95 6.42 -2.79 8.91
C LEU A 95 6.53 -4.20 9.50
N TYR A 96 7.64 -4.54 10.17
CA TYR A 96 7.76 -5.79 10.89
C TYR A 96 7.53 -5.56 12.39
N ASP A 97 6.28 -5.67 12.78
CA ASP A 97 5.81 -5.60 14.17
C ASP A 97 4.61 -6.57 14.29
N PRO A 98 4.87 -7.91 14.27
CA PRO A 98 3.81 -8.91 14.20
C PRO A 98 2.95 -8.90 15.46
N PHE A 99 1.73 -9.41 15.34
CA PHE A 99 0.80 -9.54 16.44
C PHE A 99 1.41 -10.40 17.57
N LEU A 100 1.47 -9.83 18.76
CA LEU A 100 2.24 -10.37 19.88
C LEU A 100 1.89 -11.83 20.26
N PHE A 101 0.63 -12.22 20.08
CA PHE A 101 0.14 -13.57 20.41
C PHE A 101 0.09 -14.50 19.19
N GLU A 102 0.70 -14.11 18.07
CA GLU A 102 0.84 -14.99 16.91
C GLU A 102 2.01 -15.96 17.17
N THR A 103 1.71 -17.25 17.10
CA THR A 103 2.69 -18.32 17.32
C THR A 103 3.29 -18.85 16.01
N SER A 104 2.70 -18.49 14.88
CA SER A 104 3.23 -18.83 13.55
C SER A 104 4.35 -17.86 13.15
N ASN A 105 5.28 -18.34 12.35
CA ASN A 105 6.31 -17.48 11.74
C ASN A 105 5.77 -16.69 10.53
N GLU A 106 4.46 -16.40 10.49
CA GLU A 106 3.88 -15.59 9.43
C GLU A 106 4.42 -14.16 9.46
N GLY A 107 4.81 -13.65 8.30
CA GLY A 107 5.21 -12.26 8.16
C GLY A 107 4.03 -11.28 8.23
N CYS A 108 4.34 -10.01 8.36
CA CYS A 108 3.36 -8.93 8.30
C CYS A 108 2.95 -8.67 6.85
N PHE A 109 1.67 -8.79 6.55
CA PHE A 109 1.09 -8.65 5.21
C PHE A 109 0.52 -7.26 4.99
N PHE A 110 0.83 -6.66 3.84
CA PHE A 110 0.31 -5.38 3.40
C PHE A 110 -0.08 -5.42 1.93
N GLN A 111 -1.23 -4.85 1.59
CA GLN A 111 -1.70 -4.77 0.21
C GLN A 111 -2.51 -3.50 -0.04
N ILE A 112 -2.28 -2.86 -1.17
CA ILE A 112 -3.07 -1.74 -1.66
C ILE A 112 -3.69 -2.09 -3.02
N VAL A 113 -4.92 -1.65 -3.22
CA VAL A 113 -5.58 -1.70 -4.52
C VAL A 113 -5.80 -0.26 -5.00
N LEU A 114 -5.31 0.03 -6.20
CA LEU A 114 -5.32 1.36 -6.81
C LEU A 114 -6.09 1.33 -8.13
N LEU A 115 -6.76 2.43 -8.43
CA LEU A 115 -7.18 2.80 -9.77
C LEU A 115 -6.15 3.79 -10.31
N LEU A 116 -5.47 3.47 -11.41
CA LEU A 116 -4.45 4.31 -12.06
C LEU A 116 -4.80 4.46 -13.52
N ASN A 117 -5.12 5.68 -13.95
CA ASN A 117 -5.56 5.98 -15.33
C ASN A 117 -6.66 5.01 -15.81
N GLY A 118 -7.70 4.79 -14.99
CA GLY A 118 -8.80 3.91 -15.28
C GLY A 118 -8.50 2.40 -15.18
N LYS A 119 -7.28 1.99 -14.91
CA LYS A 119 -6.90 0.60 -14.75
C LYS A 119 -6.66 0.24 -13.29
N LYS A 120 -7.16 -0.92 -12.89
CA LYS A 120 -7.02 -1.42 -11.51
C LYS A 120 -5.70 -2.15 -11.35
N TYR A 121 -4.98 -1.82 -10.26
CA TYR A 121 -3.74 -2.48 -9.85
C TYR A 121 -3.87 -2.95 -8.41
N ARG A 122 -3.28 -4.11 -8.11
CA ARG A 122 -3.16 -4.67 -6.76
C ARG A 122 -1.69 -4.92 -6.48
N TYR A 123 -1.13 -4.14 -5.59
CA TYR A 123 0.26 -4.25 -5.15
C TYR A 123 0.31 -4.63 -3.68
N GLY A 124 1.21 -5.52 -3.32
CA GLY A 124 1.40 -5.91 -1.94
C GLY A 124 2.71 -6.64 -1.71
N PHE A 125 3.02 -6.82 -0.42
CA PHE A 125 4.20 -7.58 0.01
C PHE A 125 4.01 -8.10 1.44
N VAL A 126 4.84 -9.09 1.79
CA VAL A 126 4.97 -9.63 3.14
C VAL A 126 6.37 -9.31 3.65
N VAL A 127 6.44 -8.72 4.85
CA VAL A 127 7.69 -8.45 5.56
C VAL A 127 7.89 -9.49 6.63
N ASN A 128 9.08 -10.08 6.70
CA ASN A 128 9.42 -11.04 7.75
C ASN A 128 10.81 -10.73 8.32
N LYS A 129 11.15 -11.37 9.42
CA LYS A 129 12.49 -11.33 10.00
C LYS A 129 13.48 -11.99 9.04
N SER A 130 14.65 -11.41 8.89
CA SER A 130 15.74 -12.07 8.17
C SER A 130 16.21 -13.30 8.91
N ASP A 131 16.60 -14.33 8.16
CA ASP A 131 17.22 -15.51 8.74
C ASP A 131 18.54 -15.11 9.42
N ASN A 132 18.79 -15.63 10.61
CA ASN A 132 20.04 -15.39 11.31
C ASN A 132 21.21 -15.94 10.49
N VAL A 133 22.02 -15.06 9.92
CA VAL A 133 23.29 -15.46 9.31
C VAL A 133 24.34 -15.52 10.43
N PRO A 134 24.96 -16.68 10.69
CA PRO A 134 26.01 -16.77 11.71
C PRO A 134 27.11 -15.74 11.42
N GLY A 135 27.48 -14.96 12.42
CA GLY A 135 28.54 -13.94 12.31
C GLY A 135 28.08 -12.52 11.94
N LYS A 136 26.79 -12.29 11.64
CA LYS A 136 26.22 -10.95 11.54
C LYS A 136 25.31 -10.68 12.74
N ASN A 137 25.71 -9.73 13.59
CA ASN A 137 24.90 -9.24 14.73
C ASN A 137 23.71 -8.40 14.26
N SER A 138 22.87 -8.93 13.40
CA SER A 138 21.69 -8.21 12.91
C SER A 138 20.38 -8.87 13.34
N SER A 139 20.22 -9.00 14.68
CA SER A 139 18.96 -9.51 15.27
C SER A 139 17.70 -8.70 14.90
N ASN A 140 17.86 -7.61 14.17
CA ASN A 140 16.82 -6.66 13.79
C ASN A 140 16.65 -6.49 12.28
N ASP A 141 17.32 -7.28 11.45
CA ASP A 141 17.18 -7.17 10.00
C ASP A 141 15.87 -7.79 9.53
N VAL A 142 15.26 -7.14 8.56
CA VAL A 142 14.02 -7.57 7.93
C VAL A 142 14.25 -7.88 6.46
N LYS A 143 13.47 -8.81 5.94
CA LYS A 143 13.44 -9.20 4.53
C LYS A 143 12.03 -9.06 3.96
N ILE A 144 11.93 -8.85 2.67
CA ILE A 144 10.69 -9.04 1.94
C ILE A 144 10.58 -10.53 1.63
N GLU A 145 9.61 -11.19 2.24
CA GLU A 145 9.35 -12.61 2.03
C GLU A 145 8.72 -12.87 0.67
N SER A 146 7.74 -12.06 0.31
CA SER A 146 7.10 -12.08 -1.00
C SER A 146 6.61 -10.71 -1.40
N GLU A 147 6.52 -10.45 -2.72
CA GLU A 147 6.04 -9.18 -3.28
C GLU A 147 5.35 -9.46 -4.61
N TRP A 148 4.25 -8.78 -4.88
CA TRP A 148 3.47 -8.99 -6.09
C TRP A 148 2.86 -7.70 -6.61
N LEU A 149 2.67 -7.66 -7.93
CA LEU A 149 1.84 -6.68 -8.62
C LEU A 149 0.93 -7.39 -9.59
N TYR A 150 -0.36 -7.10 -9.48
CA TYR A 150 -1.38 -7.48 -10.47
C TYR A 150 -1.92 -6.21 -11.11
N GLY A 151 -2.27 -6.28 -12.39
CA GLY A 151 -2.85 -5.17 -13.12
C GLY A 151 -3.86 -5.62 -14.17
N ASN A 152 -4.79 -4.73 -14.53
CA ASN A 152 -5.72 -4.99 -15.62
C ASN A 152 -4.97 -4.93 -16.95
N VAL A 153 -4.86 -6.08 -17.60
CA VAL A 153 -4.39 -6.24 -18.97
C VAL A 153 -5.53 -6.85 -19.76
N ASP A 154 -5.94 -6.20 -20.85
CA ASP A 154 -7.02 -6.69 -21.72
C ASP A 154 -8.30 -7.07 -20.95
N LYS A 155 -8.76 -6.22 -20.05
CA LYS A 155 -9.94 -6.38 -19.17
C LYS A 155 -9.79 -7.43 -18.06
N ASN A 156 -8.74 -8.23 -18.03
CA ASN A 156 -8.49 -9.23 -17.02
C ASN A 156 -7.37 -8.80 -16.06
N MET A 157 -7.52 -9.17 -14.79
CA MET A 157 -6.46 -8.98 -13.79
C MET A 157 -5.39 -10.05 -14.00
N LYS A 158 -4.20 -9.64 -14.44
CA LYS A 158 -3.04 -10.54 -14.65
C LYS A 158 -1.92 -10.19 -13.68
N ARG A 159 -1.09 -11.17 -13.34
CA ARG A 159 0.10 -10.96 -12.55
C ARG A 159 1.18 -10.32 -13.42
N LEU A 160 1.64 -9.13 -13.00
CA LEU A 160 2.68 -8.37 -13.68
C LEU A 160 4.05 -8.75 -13.15
N PHE A 161 4.18 -9.01 -11.85
CA PHE A 161 5.35 -9.67 -11.30
C PHE A 161 5.02 -10.44 -10.02
N LEU A 162 5.89 -11.40 -9.72
CA LEU A 162 5.95 -12.12 -8.44
C LEU A 162 7.41 -12.24 -8.02
N ARG A 163 7.69 -11.84 -6.79
CA ARG A 163 8.96 -12.07 -6.11
C ARG A 163 8.74 -12.97 -4.90
N VAL A 164 9.63 -13.91 -4.67
CA VAL A 164 9.69 -14.77 -3.49
C VAL A 164 11.13 -14.77 -2.96
N GLY A 165 11.29 -14.33 -1.72
CA GLY A 165 12.63 -14.10 -1.15
C GLY A 165 13.43 -13.11 -2.00
N ASN A 166 14.64 -13.47 -2.42
CA ASN A 166 15.50 -12.61 -3.24
C ASN A 166 15.33 -12.82 -4.76
N GLU A 167 14.40 -13.67 -5.17
CA GLU A 167 14.20 -14.02 -6.57
C GLU A 167 12.91 -13.45 -7.13
N VAL A 168 13.00 -12.78 -8.26
CA VAL A 168 11.85 -12.42 -9.08
C VAL A 168 11.49 -13.63 -9.93
N LYS A 169 10.44 -14.34 -9.51
CA LYS A 169 9.98 -15.59 -10.16
C LYS A 169 9.25 -15.33 -11.47
N GLU A 170 8.57 -14.21 -11.57
CA GLU A 170 7.84 -13.78 -12.75
C GLU A 170 8.03 -12.28 -12.93
N ASN A 171 8.31 -11.87 -14.16
CA ASN A 171 8.36 -10.46 -14.55
C ASN A 171 7.71 -10.28 -15.93
N ASN A 172 6.45 -9.87 -15.90
CA ASN A 172 5.60 -9.56 -17.05
C ASN A 172 5.26 -8.07 -17.10
N LEU A 173 6.11 -7.23 -16.48
CA LEU A 173 5.90 -5.78 -16.50
C LEU A 173 5.99 -5.27 -17.95
N PRO A 174 5.00 -4.53 -18.42
CA PRO A 174 5.14 -3.79 -19.67
C PRO A 174 6.17 -2.68 -19.44
N THR A 175 7.27 -2.74 -20.17
CA THR A 175 8.35 -1.77 -20.10
C THR A 175 8.31 -0.82 -21.29
N SER A 176 8.89 0.38 -21.13
CA SER A 176 9.16 1.28 -22.23
C SER A 176 10.16 0.62 -23.21
N GLU A 177 10.10 1.01 -24.48
CA GLU A 177 10.94 0.43 -25.53
C GLU A 177 12.43 0.44 -25.16
N GLY A 178 13.08 -0.71 -25.28
CA GLY A 178 14.50 -0.89 -24.97
C GLY A 178 14.85 -0.96 -23.47
N MET A 179 13.88 -0.87 -22.56
CA MET A 179 14.15 -0.94 -21.13
C MET A 179 14.18 -2.37 -20.64
N ILE A 180 15.28 -2.72 -19.94
CA ILE A 180 15.45 -4.01 -19.25
C ILE A 180 15.49 -3.76 -17.76
N ILE A 181 14.56 -4.38 -17.01
CA ILE A 181 14.51 -4.31 -15.56
C ILE A 181 15.31 -5.48 -14.98
N PRO A 182 16.44 -5.21 -14.28
CA PRO A 182 17.21 -6.28 -13.65
C PRO A 182 16.38 -6.99 -12.57
N THR A 183 16.43 -8.32 -12.57
CA THR A 183 15.72 -9.16 -11.59
C THR A 183 16.54 -9.46 -10.33
N LYS A 184 17.85 -9.18 -10.37
CA LYS A 184 18.73 -9.32 -9.20
C LYS A 184 18.59 -8.10 -8.31
N LEU A 185 18.10 -8.31 -7.10
CA LEU A 185 17.91 -7.24 -6.13
C LEU A 185 19.18 -7.02 -5.30
N PRO A 186 19.51 -5.76 -4.95
CA PRO A 186 20.72 -5.43 -4.19
C PRO A 186 20.67 -5.94 -2.74
N TYR A 187 19.49 -5.96 -2.12
CA TYR A 187 19.31 -6.35 -0.73
C TYR A 187 17.99 -7.12 -0.52
N PRO A 188 17.91 -7.99 0.52
CA PRO A 188 16.67 -8.71 0.85
C PRO A 188 15.46 -7.83 1.18
N HIS A 189 15.70 -6.63 1.67
CA HIS A 189 14.67 -5.65 2.02
C HIS A 189 14.27 -4.71 0.87
N THR A 190 14.94 -4.78 -0.28
CA THR A 190 14.61 -3.96 -1.45
C THR A 190 13.26 -4.37 -2.04
N LEU A 191 12.35 -3.42 -2.23
CA LEU A 191 11.10 -3.67 -2.96
C LEU A 191 11.35 -3.70 -4.47
N PHE A 192 10.90 -4.76 -5.16
CA PHE A 192 11.06 -4.89 -6.60
C PHE A 192 10.28 -3.82 -7.37
N LEU A 193 9.12 -3.39 -6.87
CA LEU A 193 8.38 -2.26 -7.44
C LEU A 193 9.26 -1.00 -7.52
N VAL A 194 9.94 -0.67 -6.42
CA VAL A 194 10.82 0.53 -6.34
C VAL A 194 12.05 0.35 -7.23
N HIS A 195 12.62 -0.85 -7.24
CA HIS A 195 13.73 -1.19 -8.13
C HIS A 195 13.32 -1.04 -9.60
N ALA A 196 12.19 -1.60 -9.99
CA ALA A 196 11.68 -1.49 -11.36
C ALA A 196 11.39 -0.04 -11.77
N ALA A 197 10.84 0.78 -10.86
CA ALA A 197 10.58 2.19 -11.08
C ALA A 197 11.86 2.98 -11.39
N ALA A 198 12.98 2.62 -10.80
CA ALA A 198 14.26 3.28 -11.05
C ALA A 198 14.82 3.01 -12.46
N PHE A 199 14.44 1.90 -13.10
CA PHE A 199 14.90 1.54 -14.45
C PHE A 199 13.95 1.99 -15.55
N ASP A 200 12.66 2.17 -15.27
CA ASP A 200 11.66 2.64 -16.24
C ASP A 200 10.83 3.79 -15.67
N ALA A 201 11.30 5.03 -15.93
CA ALA A 201 10.67 6.26 -15.47
C ALA A 201 9.29 6.55 -16.08
N LYS A 202 8.84 5.79 -17.07
CA LYS A 202 7.50 5.90 -17.69
C LYS A 202 6.64 4.69 -17.39
N GLY A 203 7.20 3.65 -16.80
CA GLY A 203 6.54 2.38 -16.48
C GLY A 203 5.45 2.49 -15.41
N ILE A 204 4.65 1.44 -15.30
CA ILE A 204 3.62 1.31 -14.26
C ILE A 204 4.23 1.38 -12.86
N PRO A 205 5.39 0.73 -12.56
CA PRO A 205 6.03 0.83 -11.25
C PRO A 205 6.28 2.27 -10.82
N GLU A 206 6.85 3.11 -11.70
CA GLU A 206 7.13 4.51 -11.37
C GLU A 206 5.86 5.32 -11.12
N GLN A 207 4.81 5.10 -11.90
CA GLN A 207 3.53 5.77 -11.68
C GLN A 207 2.94 5.46 -10.31
N ILE A 208 3.02 4.18 -9.86
CA ILE A 208 2.56 3.74 -8.53
C ILE A 208 3.45 4.34 -7.43
N VAL A 209 4.77 4.26 -7.58
CA VAL A 209 5.73 4.81 -6.61
C VAL A 209 5.54 6.32 -6.45
N SER A 210 5.45 7.07 -7.56
CA SER A 210 5.22 8.51 -7.54
C SER A 210 3.90 8.87 -6.85
N TYR A 211 2.82 8.13 -7.09
CA TYR A 211 1.57 8.35 -6.38
C TYR A 211 1.73 8.15 -4.86
N LEU A 212 2.28 7.01 -4.45
CA LEU A 212 2.47 6.68 -3.04
C LEU A 212 3.44 7.67 -2.36
N LYS A 213 4.42 8.18 -3.10
CA LYS A 213 5.40 9.15 -2.62
C LYS A 213 4.80 10.54 -2.36
N TYR A 214 3.94 11.03 -3.24
CA TYR A 214 3.51 12.43 -3.21
C TYR A 214 2.08 12.62 -2.71
N ARG A 215 1.27 11.57 -2.64
CA ARG A 215 -0.15 11.66 -2.32
C ARG A 215 -0.55 11.05 -0.98
N ILE A 216 0.17 10.07 -0.48
CA ILE A 216 -0.06 9.54 0.86
C ILE A 216 0.87 10.28 1.82
N ILE A 217 0.41 11.39 2.36
CA ILE A 217 1.15 12.14 3.38
C ILE A 217 0.68 11.64 4.74
N GLY A 218 1.54 10.87 5.42
CA GLY A 218 1.22 10.09 6.61
C GLY A 218 0.97 10.85 7.92
N ASN A 219 0.60 12.13 7.93
CA ASN A 219 0.52 12.90 9.18
C ASN A 219 -0.75 13.74 9.38
N ILE A 220 -1.83 13.51 8.65
CA ILE A 220 -3.09 14.20 8.96
C ILE A 220 -4.00 13.21 9.69
N VAL A 221 -3.67 12.92 10.95
CA VAL A 221 -4.58 12.25 11.88
C VAL A 221 -5.26 13.35 12.68
N TYR A 222 -6.47 13.75 12.27
CA TYR A 222 -7.35 14.50 13.16
C TYR A 222 -7.94 13.53 14.16
N LYS A 223 -7.49 13.63 15.41
CA LYS A 223 -8.02 12.85 16.52
C LYS A 223 -9.06 13.71 17.24
N GLU A 224 -10.33 13.51 16.96
CA GLU A 224 -11.40 14.04 17.79
C GLU A 224 -11.82 12.99 18.81
N ILE A 225 -11.78 13.37 20.09
CA ILE A 225 -12.24 12.51 21.18
C ILE A 225 -13.68 12.93 21.51
N PHE A 226 -14.63 12.10 21.13
CA PHE A 226 -16.03 12.28 21.50
C PHE A 226 -16.47 11.12 22.41
N ARG A 227 -16.78 11.38 23.68
CA ARG A 227 -17.36 10.44 24.66
C ARG A 227 -16.75 9.01 24.60
N GLY A 228 -15.44 8.89 24.68
CA GLY A 228 -14.74 7.58 24.67
C GLY A 228 -14.56 6.92 23.31
N VAL A 229 -14.96 7.57 22.22
CA VAL A 229 -14.76 7.10 20.84
C VAL A 229 -13.75 8.00 20.14
N SER A 230 -12.73 7.42 19.52
CA SER A 230 -11.78 8.16 18.67
C SER A 230 -12.19 8.07 17.21
N ILE A 231 -12.23 9.22 16.53
CA ILE A 231 -12.49 9.33 15.11
C ILE A 231 -11.15 9.59 14.41
N ASN A 232 -10.78 8.77 13.46
CA ASN A 232 -9.62 8.98 12.60
C ASN A 232 -10.13 9.15 11.16
N ILE A 233 -9.83 10.31 10.56
CA ILE A 233 -10.26 10.62 9.20
C ILE A 233 -9.08 10.45 8.26
N ILE A 234 -9.24 9.61 7.25
CA ILE A 234 -8.29 9.48 6.14
C ILE A 234 -8.83 10.36 5.01
N LYS A 235 -8.10 11.44 4.70
CA LYS A 235 -8.35 12.23 3.49
C LYS A 235 -7.41 11.79 2.41
N THR A 236 -7.93 11.30 1.29
CA THR A 236 -7.18 11.22 0.05
C THR A 236 -7.16 12.62 -0.56
N CYS A 237 -5.97 13.27 -0.60
CA CYS A 237 -5.87 14.60 -1.21
C CYS A 237 -6.08 14.52 -2.72
N TRP A 238 -7.19 15.10 -3.16
CA TRP A 238 -7.43 15.43 -4.55
C TRP A 238 -7.04 16.88 -4.76
N ARG A 239 -6.12 17.15 -5.68
CA ARG A 239 -6.01 18.47 -6.28
C ARG A 239 -6.71 18.40 -7.63
N ASN A 240 -7.69 19.29 -7.79
CA ASN A 240 -8.28 19.60 -9.08
C ASN A 240 -7.19 20.09 -10.04
#